data_0598c21c196b10dd17370a088055bb53
#
_entry.id   0598c21c196b10dd17370a088055bb53
#
_cell.length_a   1.000
_cell.length_b   1.000
_cell.length_c   1.000
_cell.angle_alpha   90.00
_cell.angle_beta   90.00
_cell.angle_gamma   90.00
#
_symmetry.space_group_name_H-M   'P 1'
#
loop_
_entity.id
_entity.type
_entity.pdbx_description
1 polymer ?
#
loop_
_entity_poly.entity_id
_entity_poly.type
_entity_poly.pdbx_seq_one_letter_code
_entity_poly.pdbx_strand_id
1 'polypeptide(L)'
;MKTFLIIGAASGQVPIIRKVKEMGHKTLVVSRAGPYPGLPEADLSLPIDVFDTSAIVSAAKEHKVSAVLTCQSELLLRVAASVAEELRLPGIPPSVLARIGDKATLREHCRLRGVETPKYWHVGSLSAFLDILRNVEESLVVKPVDNAGSKGVQFIPAPRNIDPCQAEKIYSESIQFSSLKQLIVEEFITGQEVVVEGAVLNGKVTPLMIGESWNIEFPGIFVPSRRFFPAAISDDAVRSIYEIDALIYHGLGEFFSVTQSEYIISARNGQIYLIDAHLRGGGACIESHIIPLVTGLDAQEKVVLSALGLRIDIPRSLTVRQHAGYVTFLLPRGRLLDALDPGGVEGIPGVHYHGLRGLTAGREIPESKNKSARFGPIVIHGDSRKDLYQTRDTLKATIKLRVETNRGICGPHWE
;
A
#
# COMPACT_ATOMS: atom_id res chain seq x y z
N MET A 1 -4.16 5.58 30.92
CA MET A 1 -3.63 6.43 29.85
C MET A 1 -2.17 6.08 29.61
N LYS A 2 -1.74 5.79 28.39
CA LYS A 2 -0.38 5.42 27.96
C LYS A 2 0.08 6.38 26.87
N THR A 3 1.40 6.51 26.67
CA THR A 3 1.98 7.31 25.57
C THR A 3 2.42 6.39 24.45
N PHE A 4 1.95 6.65 23.23
CA PHE A 4 2.33 5.93 22.02
C PHE A 4 3.29 6.77 21.19
N LEU A 5 4.39 6.16 20.78
CA LEU A 5 5.25 6.70 19.74
C LEU A 5 4.69 6.29 18.38
N ILE A 6 4.42 7.27 17.52
CA ILE A 6 3.98 7.04 16.15
C ILE A 6 5.04 7.55 15.20
N ILE A 7 5.54 6.67 14.33
CA ILE A 7 6.59 6.99 13.36
C ILE A 7 5.96 7.38 12.04
N GLY A 8 6.19 8.64 11.63
CA GLY A 8 5.64 9.26 10.45
C GLY A 8 4.38 10.08 10.72
N ALA A 9 4.18 11.12 9.92
CA ALA A 9 3.06 12.07 10.04
C ALA A 9 2.36 12.36 8.70
N ALA A 10 2.55 11.52 7.67
CA ALA A 10 1.87 11.66 6.39
C ALA A 10 0.37 11.34 6.54
N SER A 11 -0.42 11.58 5.50
CA SER A 11 -1.86 11.30 5.51
C SER A 11 -2.22 9.86 5.87
N GLY A 12 -1.35 8.90 5.54
CA GLY A 12 -1.51 7.50 5.91
C GLY A 12 -1.47 7.23 7.41
N GLN A 13 -0.73 8.04 8.20
CA GLN A 13 -0.62 7.87 9.65
C GLN A 13 -1.70 8.62 10.43
N VAL A 14 -2.42 9.57 9.82
CA VAL A 14 -3.49 10.32 10.50
C VAL A 14 -4.53 9.42 11.17
N PRO A 15 -5.06 8.36 10.51
CA PRO A 15 -6.06 7.51 11.14
C PRO A 15 -5.57 6.83 12.41
N ILE A 16 -4.35 6.30 12.45
CA ILE A 16 -3.83 5.63 13.66
C ILE A 16 -3.52 6.61 14.79
N ILE A 17 -3.10 7.85 14.47
CA ILE A 17 -2.93 8.92 15.47
C ILE A 17 -4.27 9.19 16.14
N ARG A 18 -5.33 9.37 15.36
CA ARG A 18 -6.68 9.59 15.86
C ARG A 18 -7.20 8.40 16.66
N LYS A 19 -6.99 7.17 16.17
CA LYS A 19 -7.42 5.96 16.86
C LYS A 19 -6.80 5.82 18.25
N VAL A 20 -5.50 6.08 18.40
CA VAL A 20 -4.84 6.07 19.70
C VAL A 20 -5.47 7.09 20.67
N LYS A 21 -5.81 8.29 20.19
CA LYS A 21 -6.48 9.34 21.00
C LYS A 21 -7.93 8.97 21.35
N GLU A 22 -8.70 8.42 20.40
CA GLU A 22 -10.04 7.91 20.62
C GLU A 22 -10.08 6.83 21.72
N MET A 23 -9.04 6.01 21.80
CA MET A 23 -8.87 4.99 22.85
C MET A 23 -8.36 5.58 24.18
N GLY A 24 -8.28 6.90 24.33
CA GLY A 24 -7.91 7.57 25.57
C GLY A 24 -6.40 7.56 25.88
N HIS A 25 -5.56 7.43 24.86
CA HIS A 25 -4.10 7.43 24.99
C HIS A 25 -3.46 8.72 24.44
N LYS A 26 -2.21 8.99 24.82
CA LYS A 26 -1.43 10.12 24.29
C LYS A 26 -0.57 9.70 23.10
N THR A 27 -0.34 10.64 22.19
CA THR A 27 0.46 10.45 20.98
C THR A 27 1.71 11.33 21.00
N LEU A 28 2.86 10.70 20.79
CA LEU A 28 4.13 11.33 20.45
C LEU A 28 4.44 10.97 19.01
N VAL A 29 4.42 11.94 18.10
CA VAL A 29 4.70 11.71 16.68
C VAL A 29 6.10 12.16 16.33
N VAL A 30 6.89 11.29 15.69
CA VAL A 30 8.18 11.64 15.11
C VAL A 30 8.09 11.70 13.60
N SER A 31 8.56 12.79 13.01
CA SER A 31 8.60 13.01 11.57
C SER A 31 9.61 14.09 11.25
N ARG A 32 10.11 14.12 10.01
CA ARG A 32 10.89 15.29 9.54
C ARG A 32 10.04 16.56 9.66
N ALA A 33 10.69 17.70 9.79
CA ALA A 33 10.01 18.98 9.71
C ALA A 33 9.33 19.15 8.34
N GLY A 34 8.12 19.70 8.33
CA GLY A 34 7.35 19.92 7.11
C GLY A 34 5.84 20.00 7.35
N PRO A 35 5.04 20.30 6.35
CA PRO A 35 3.59 20.44 6.44
C PRO A 35 2.87 19.09 6.40
N TYR A 36 3.25 18.17 7.28
CA TYR A 36 2.62 16.85 7.34
C TYR A 36 1.29 16.90 8.11
N PRO A 37 0.22 16.30 7.56
CA PRO A 37 -1.12 16.40 8.13
C PRO A 37 -1.29 15.69 9.48
N GLY A 38 -0.41 14.78 9.85
CA GLY A 38 -0.43 14.12 11.15
C GLY A 38 0.19 14.93 12.30
N LEU A 39 1.00 15.97 12.01
CA LEU A 39 1.62 16.78 13.07
C LEU A 39 0.60 17.54 13.92
N PRO A 40 -0.41 18.23 13.34
CA PRO A 40 -1.42 18.93 14.14
C PRO A 40 -2.39 17.97 14.86
N GLU A 41 -2.42 16.70 14.50
CA GLU A 41 -3.26 15.69 15.17
C GLU A 41 -2.62 15.12 16.45
N ALA A 42 -1.29 15.26 16.58
CA ALA A 42 -0.51 14.71 17.70
C ALA A 42 -0.65 15.55 18.96
N ASP A 43 -0.55 14.91 20.15
CA ASP A 43 -0.43 15.65 21.43
C ASP A 43 0.95 16.27 21.57
N LEU A 44 1.98 15.59 21.05
CA LEU A 44 3.36 16.08 20.96
C LEU A 44 3.98 15.61 19.64
N SER A 45 4.76 16.46 18.99
CA SER A 45 5.52 16.10 17.80
C SER A 45 6.97 16.53 17.91
N LEU A 46 7.88 15.69 17.42
CA LEU A 46 9.32 15.94 17.41
C LEU A 46 9.86 15.89 15.97
N PRO A 47 10.68 16.88 15.57
CA PRO A 47 11.27 16.93 14.24
C PRO A 47 12.49 16.01 14.11
N ILE A 48 12.27 14.69 14.20
CA ILE A 48 13.31 13.66 14.09
C ILE A 48 13.18 12.99 12.72
N ASP A 49 14.31 12.70 12.07
CA ASP A 49 14.29 11.87 10.86
C ASP A 49 13.77 10.48 11.19
N VAL A 50 12.74 10.06 10.44
CA VAL A 50 12.07 8.76 10.66
C VAL A 50 12.97 7.54 10.48
N PHE A 51 14.17 7.71 9.93
CA PHE A 51 15.18 6.66 9.79
C PHE A 51 16.32 6.77 10.83
N ASP A 52 16.34 7.80 11.67
CA ASP A 52 17.28 7.91 12.78
C ASP A 52 16.76 7.15 14.01
N THR A 53 16.94 5.82 13.98
CA THR A 53 16.48 4.91 15.03
C THR A 53 17.04 5.31 16.40
N SER A 54 18.30 5.76 16.48
CA SER A 54 18.95 6.14 17.74
C SER A 54 18.31 7.37 18.38
N ALA A 55 18.02 8.40 17.58
CA ALA A 55 17.33 9.60 18.07
C ALA A 55 15.88 9.28 18.47
N ILE A 56 15.21 8.40 17.71
CA ILE A 56 13.83 7.96 18.02
C ILE A 56 13.80 7.20 19.35
N VAL A 57 14.72 6.26 19.59
CA VAL A 57 14.83 5.50 20.84
C VAL A 57 15.11 6.43 22.03
N SER A 58 16.00 7.42 21.86
CA SER A 58 16.31 8.41 22.91
C SER A 58 15.06 9.20 23.29
N ALA A 59 14.34 9.73 22.31
CA ALA A 59 13.07 10.43 22.52
C ALA A 59 12.01 9.53 23.18
N ALA A 60 11.90 8.27 22.74
CA ALA A 60 10.98 7.31 23.32
C ALA A 60 11.25 7.05 24.82
N LYS A 61 12.53 6.94 25.21
CA LYS A 61 12.95 6.78 26.62
C LYS A 61 12.63 8.03 27.44
N GLU A 62 12.96 9.23 26.92
CA GLU A 62 12.71 10.52 27.58
C GLU A 62 11.21 10.71 27.86
N HIS A 63 10.37 10.43 26.88
CA HIS A 63 8.91 10.57 27.00
C HIS A 63 8.20 9.33 27.57
N LYS A 64 8.95 8.32 28.03
CA LYS A 64 8.42 7.09 28.68
C LYS A 64 7.32 6.43 27.86
N VAL A 65 7.54 6.26 26.56
CA VAL A 65 6.55 5.63 25.69
C VAL A 65 6.28 4.19 26.09
N SER A 66 5.05 3.75 25.90
CA SER A 66 4.58 2.40 26.26
C SER A 66 4.34 1.51 25.05
N ALA A 67 4.33 2.09 23.86
CA ALA A 67 4.08 1.38 22.61
C ALA A 67 4.66 2.17 21.42
N VAL A 68 5.01 1.46 20.35
CA VAL A 68 5.52 2.02 19.10
C VAL A 68 4.62 1.57 17.96
N LEU A 69 4.17 2.51 17.12
CA LEU A 69 3.27 2.26 16.00
C LEU A 69 3.72 2.99 14.73
N THR A 70 3.32 2.41 13.62
CA THR A 70 3.17 3.07 12.32
C THR A 70 2.08 2.33 11.54
N CYS A 71 1.64 2.86 10.40
CA CYS A 71 0.75 2.16 9.48
C CYS A 71 1.04 2.55 8.03
N GLN A 72 0.56 1.73 7.09
CA GLN A 72 0.58 1.95 5.64
C GLN A 72 1.98 2.15 5.01
N SER A 73 3.07 1.92 5.73
CA SER A 73 4.43 2.07 5.23
C SER A 73 5.33 0.92 5.66
N GLU A 74 5.79 0.13 4.70
CA GLU A 74 6.72 -0.97 4.94
C GLU A 74 8.05 -0.49 5.54
N LEU A 75 8.58 0.61 5.01
CA LEU A 75 9.84 1.16 5.49
C LEU A 75 9.75 1.64 6.95
N LEU A 76 8.65 2.34 7.29
CA LEU A 76 8.46 2.80 8.67
C LEU A 76 8.13 1.65 9.63
N LEU A 77 7.51 0.57 9.13
CA LEU A 77 7.26 -0.63 9.94
C LEU A 77 8.56 -1.28 10.40
N ARG A 78 9.57 -1.35 9.54
CA ARG A 78 10.90 -1.85 9.92
C ARG A 78 11.56 -1.00 11.00
N VAL A 79 11.46 0.33 10.87
CA VAL A 79 11.95 1.24 11.91
C VAL A 79 11.18 1.05 13.21
N ALA A 80 9.84 0.98 13.15
CA ALA A 80 9.00 0.76 14.33
C ALA A 80 9.34 -0.55 15.04
N ALA A 81 9.57 -1.63 14.28
CA ALA A 81 9.97 -2.93 14.81
C ALA A 81 11.33 -2.87 15.52
N SER A 82 12.34 -2.24 14.91
CA SER A 82 13.66 -2.06 15.53
C SER A 82 13.62 -1.20 16.80
N VAL A 83 12.84 -0.12 16.80
CA VAL A 83 12.64 0.73 17.99
C VAL A 83 11.92 -0.04 19.09
N ALA A 84 10.86 -0.79 18.77
CA ALA A 84 10.12 -1.60 19.73
C ALA A 84 11.00 -2.67 20.36
N GLU A 85 11.82 -3.38 19.57
CA GLU A 85 12.77 -4.39 20.04
C GLU A 85 13.81 -3.79 21.01
N GLU A 86 14.43 -2.66 20.67
CA GLU A 86 15.41 -1.99 21.53
C GLU A 86 14.81 -1.51 22.85
N LEU A 87 13.55 -1.09 22.82
CA LEU A 87 12.80 -0.68 24.01
C LEU A 87 12.18 -1.85 24.78
N ARG A 88 12.29 -3.08 24.26
CA ARG A 88 11.63 -4.29 24.79
C ARG A 88 10.11 -4.14 24.91
N LEU A 89 9.52 -3.47 23.94
CA LEU A 89 8.07 -3.29 23.80
C LEU A 89 7.48 -4.33 22.84
N PRO A 90 6.20 -4.65 22.98
CA PRO A 90 5.50 -5.54 22.02
C PRO A 90 5.58 -4.99 20.59
N GLY A 91 5.77 -5.88 19.62
CA GLY A 91 5.86 -5.51 18.21
C GLY A 91 6.16 -6.72 17.33
N ILE A 92 6.23 -6.50 16.02
CA ILE A 92 6.68 -7.53 15.07
C ILE A 92 8.21 -7.63 15.18
N PRO A 93 8.77 -8.83 15.39
CA PRO A 93 10.23 -8.97 15.45
C PRO A 93 10.89 -8.53 14.12
N PRO A 94 11.98 -7.76 14.13
CA PRO A 94 12.71 -7.38 12.90
C PRO A 94 13.13 -8.57 12.04
N SER A 95 13.48 -9.71 12.68
CA SER A 95 13.82 -10.96 12.00
C SER A 95 12.67 -11.55 11.18
N VAL A 96 11.43 -11.31 11.58
CA VAL A 96 10.22 -11.70 10.81
C VAL A 96 10.06 -10.81 9.59
N LEU A 97 10.20 -9.49 9.77
CA LEU A 97 10.13 -8.55 8.65
C LEU A 97 11.23 -8.79 7.62
N ALA A 98 12.41 -9.27 8.04
CA ALA A 98 13.49 -9.61 7.13
C ALA A 98 13.16 -10.78 6.18
N ARG A 99 12.23 -11.68 6.54
CA ARG A 99 11.85 -12.84 5.71
C ARG A 99 10.98 -12.47 4.50
N ILE A 100 10.15 -11.45 4.62
CA ILE A 100 9.19 -11.06 3.58
C ILE A 100 9.26 -9.56 3.25
N GLY A 101 10.26 -8.88 3.78
CA GLY A 101 10.32 -7.43 3.76
C GLY A 101 10.85 -6.82 2.46
N ASP A 102 11.51 -7.58 1.60
CA ASP A 102 11.90 -7.16 0.26
C ASP A 102 11.48 -8.21 -0.76
N LYS A 103 11.47 -7.82 -2.05
CA LYS A 103 10.96 -8.70 -3.11
C LYS A 103 11.80 -9.96 -3.30
N ALA A 104 13.10 -9.89 -3.06
CA ALA A 104 14.01 -11.02 -3.23
C ALA A 104 13.78 -12.08 -2.13
N THR A 105 13.77 -11.64 -0.88
CA THR A 105 13.50 -12.52 0.27
C THR A 105 12.07 -13.06 0.23
N LEU A 106 11.10 -12.27 -0.21
CA LEU A 106 9.72 -12.73 -0.41
C LEU A 106 9.64 -13.85 -1.46
N ARG A 107 10.31 -13.73 -2.59
CA ARG A 107 10.30 -14.78 -3.63
C ARG A 107 10.91 -16.08 -3.12
N GLU A 108 12.01 -16.03 -2.39
CA GLU A 108 12.62 -17.22 -1.77
C GLU A 108 11.72 -17.82 -0.68
N HIS A 109 11.07 -16.98 0.13
CA HIS A 109 10.10 -17.43 1.12
C HIS A 109 8.90 -18.16 0.47
N CYS A 110 8.40 -17.65 -0.65
CA CYS A 110 7.33 -18.27 -1.43
C CYS A 110 7.78 -19.62 -2.01
N ARG A 111 8.97 -19.67 -2.61
CA ARG A 111 9.54 -20.89 -3.18
C ARG A 111 9.62 -22.02 -2.13
N LEU A 112 10.09 -21.71 -0.93
CA LEU A 112 10.19 -22.67 0.18
C LEU A 112 8.83 -23.18 0.69
N ARG A 113 7.75 -22.45 0.37
CA ARG A 113 6.37 -22.79 0.79
C ARG A 113 5.49 -23.32 -0.34
N GLY A 114 6.05 -23.48 -1.55
CA GLY A 114 5.28 -23.90 -2.71
C GLY A 114 4.26 -22.87 -3.19
N VAL A 115 4.48 -21.59 -2.90
CA VAL A 115 3.63 -20.49 -3.39
C VAL A 115 4.14 -20.02 -4.74
N GLU A 116 3.28 -20.05 -5.74
CA GLU A 116 3.61 -19.62 -7.09
C GLU A 116 3.80 -18.11 -7.18
N THR A 117 4.89 -17.72 -7.84
CA THR A 117 5.23 -16.32 -8.14
C THR A 117 5.62 -16.20 -9.63
N PRO A 118 5.60 -15.00 -10.23
CA PRO A 118 6.20 -14.84 -11.56
C PRO A 118 7.63 -15.36 -11.60
N LYS A 119 8.08 -15.87 -12.73
CA LYS A 119 9.51 -16.14 -12.93
C LYS A 119 10.28 -14.87 -12.67
N TYR A 120 11.41 -14.98 -12.01
CA TYR A 120 12.19 -13.82 -11.60
C TYR A 120 13.68 -14.02 -11.70
N TRP A 121 14.41 -12.94 -11.83
CA TRP A 121 15.86 -12.87 -11.88
C TRP A 121 16.38 -11.76 -10.99
N HIS A 122 17.39 -12.06 -10.21
CA HIS A 122 18.11 -11.05 -9.44
C HIS A 122 19.13 -10.35 -10.33
N VAL A 123 19.20 -9.03 -10.27
CA VAL A 123 20.04 -8.21 -11.12
C VAL A 123 20.85 -7.24 -10.26
N GLY A 124 22.16 -7.50 -10.18
CA GLY A 124 23.14 -6.63 -9.51
C GLY A 124 24.02 -5.82 -10.46
N SER A 125 23.91 -6.04 -11.80
CA SER A 125 24.72 -5.33 -12.78
C SER A 125 23.97 -5.12 -14.09
N LEU A 126 24.38 -4.10 -14.85
CA LEU A 126 23.84 -3.83 -16.19
C LEU A 126 24.09 -5.02 -17.14
N SER A 127 25.24 -5.68 -17.06
CA SER A 127 25.53 -6.86 -17.90
C SER A 127 24.51 -7.98 -17.65
N ALA A 128 24.25 -8.33 -16.38
CA ALA A 128 23.24 -9.34 -16.04
C ALA A 128 21.84 -8.95 -16.53
N PHE A 129 21.50 -7.66 -16.47
CA PHE A 129 20.23 -7.16 -17.00
C PHE A 129 20.13 -7.35 -18.51
N LEU A 130 21.16 -6.96 -19.26
CA LEU A 130 21.21 -7.11 -20.71
C LEU A 130 21.15 -8.59 -21.14
N ASP A 131 21.76 -9.49 -20.38
CA ASP A 131 21.70 -10.91 -20.66
C ASP A 131 20.29 -11.49 -20.49
N ILE A 132 19.55 -11.04 -19.50
CA ILE A 132 18.13 -11.42 -19.33
C ILE A 132 17.31 -10.94 -20.54
N LEU A 133 17.47 -9.67 -20.93
CA LEU A 133 16.71 -9.10 -22.07
C LEU A 133 16.95 -9.86 -23.38
N ARG A 134 18.17 -10.37 -23.61
CA ARG A 134 18.51 -11.15 -24.81
C ARG A 134 17.89 -12.55 -24.82
N ASN A 135 17.69 -13.15 -23.64
CA ASN A 135 17.31 -14.56 -23.51
C ASN A 135 15.84 -14.79 -23.18
N VAL A 136 15.09 -13.75 -22.78
CA VAL A 136 13.66 -13.84 -22.42
C VAL A 136 12.81 -13.24 -23.52
N GLU A 137 11.73 -13.93 -23.91
CA GLU A 137 10.80 -13.48 -24.94
C GLU A 137 9.58 -12.78 -24.34
N GLU A 138 9.15 -13.25 -23.16
CA GLU A 138 7.98 -12.75 -22.46
C GLU A 138 8.19 -11.29 -22.02
N SER A 139 7.09 -10.55 -21.95
CA SER A 139 7.10 -9.20 -21.36
C SER A 139 7.62 -9.25 -19.93
N LEU A 140 8.36 -8.23 -19.53
CA LEU A 140 9.02 -8.16 -18.22
C LEU A 140 8.63 -6.93 -17.44
N VAL A 141 8.73 -7.03 -16.11
CA VAL A 141 8.67 -5.89 -15.19
C VAL A 141 9.99 -5.82 -14.42
N VAL A 142 10.59 -4.64 -14.44
CA VAL A 142 11.80 -4.32 -13.66
C VAL A 142 11.40 -3.59 -12.40
N LYS A 143 11.90 -4.01 -11.25
CA LYS A 143 11.55 -3.40 -9.94
C LYS A 143 12.81 -3.26 -9.08
N PRO A 144 12.98 -2.14 -8.35
CA PRO A 144 13.93 -2.10 -7.23
C PRO A 144 13.54 -3.14 -6.17
N VAL A 145 14.54 -3.86 -5.63
CA VAL A 145 14.30 -4.95 -4.67
C VAL A 145 13.64 -4.44 -3.38
N ASP A 146 14.13 -3.32 -2.86
CA ASP A 146 13.84 -2.79 -1.52
C ASP A 146 12.97 -1.52 -1.52
N ASN A 147 12.21 -1.27 -2.59
CA ASN A 147 11.36 -0.09 -2.69
C ASN A 147 9.87 -0.44 -2.76
N ALA A 148 9.02 0.53 -2.37
CA ALA A 148 7.58 0.46 -2.36
C ALA A 148 6.93 1.61 -3.16
N GLY A 149 5.62 1.49 -3.44
CA GLY A 149 4.86 2.56 -4.08
C GLY A 149 5.10 2.70 -5.59
N SER A 150 5.51 1.65 -6.25
CA SER A 150 5.80 1.60 -7.71
C SER A 150 6.91 2.57 -8.17
N LYS A 151 7.77 3.02 -7.26
CA LYS A 151 8.92 3.87 -7.61
C LYS A 151 9.98 3.05 -8.32
N GLY A 152 10.40 3.46 -9.51
CA GLY A 152 11.42 2.76 -10.30
C GLY A 152 10.92 1.46 -10.94
N VAL A 153 9.61 1.19 -10.92
CA VAL A 153 9.01 0.05 -11.64
C VAL A 153 8.84 0.42 -13.10
N GLN A 154 9.35 -0.44 -13.99
CA GLN A 154 9.24 -0.24 -15.44
C GLN A 154 8.78 -1.50 -16.15
N PHE A 155 7.97 -1.35 -17.18
CA PHE A 155 7.45 -2.42 -18.02
C PHE A 155 8.22 -2.51 -19.34
N ILE A 156 8.56 -3.73 -19.75
CA ILE A 156 9.27 -4.02 -20.99
C ILE A 156 8.42 -5.01 -21.80
N PRO A 157 7.68 -4.52 -22.82
CA PRO A 157 6.74 -5.38 -23.58
C PRO A 157 7.44 -6.40 -24.50
N ALA A 158 8.63 -6.07 -24.98
CA ALA A 158 9.38 -6.90 -25.94
C ALA A 158 10.89 -6.82 -25.63
N PRO A 159 11.38 -7.57 -24.63
CA PRO A 159 12.75 -7.41 -24.13
C PRO A 159 13.84 -7.64 -25.20
N ARG A 160 13.65 -8.61 -26.10
CA ARG A 160 14.63 -8.89 -27.18
C ARG A 160 14.74 -7.78 -28.22
N ASN A 161 13.73 -6.93 -28.35
CA ASN A 161 13.67 -5.87 -29.35
C ASN A 161 14.08 -4.51 -28.77
N ILE A 162 14.47 -4.46 -27.50
CA ILE A 162 14.84 -3.19 -26.87
C ILE A 162 16.23 -2.74 -27.32
N ASP A 163 16.35 -1.46 -27.64
CA ASP A 163 17.64 -0.84 -27.95
C ASP A 163 18.54 -0.85 -26.70
N PRO A 164 19.85 -1.16 -26.84
CA PRO A 164 20.80 -1.17 -25.73
C PRO A 164 20.84 0.12 -24.92
N CYS A 165 20.75 1.29 -25.56
CA CYS A 165 20.73 2.59 -24.86
C CYS A 165 19.43 2.74 -24.04
N GLN A 166 18.30 2.28 -24.57
CA GLN A 166 17.03 2.28 -23.83
C GLN A 166 17.09 1.29 -22.65
N ALA A 167 17.70 0.12 -22.82
CA ALA A 167 17.89 -0.85 -21.76
C ALA A 167 18.76 -0.29 -20.62
N GLU A 168 19.88 0.37 -20.96
CA GLU A 168 20.73 1.05 -19.99
C GLU A 168 19.99 2.18 -19.25
N LYS A 169 19.15 2.94 -19.95
CA LYS A 169 18.32 3.96 -19.33
C LYS A 169 17.33 3.35 -18.33
N ILE A 170 16.62 2.26 -18.71
CA ILE A 170 15.70 1.55 -17.81
C ILE A 170 16.43 1.07 -16.55
N TYR A 171 17.60 0.44 -16.73
CA TYR A 171 18.42 -0.02 -15.61
C TYR A 171 18.81 1.14 -14.67
N SER A 172 19.36 2.23 -15.24
CA SER A 172 19.83 3.39 -14.48
C SER A 172 18.70 4.08 -13.73
N GLU A 173 17.56 4.25 -14.38
CA GLU A 173 16.37 4.88 -13.77
C GLU A 173 15.77 4.02 -12.67
N SER A 174 15.82 2.68 -12.79
CA SER A 174 15.29 1.79 -11.76
C SER A 174 16.24 1.62 -10.57
N ILE A 175 17.55 1.41 -10.82
CA ILE A 175 18.53 1.10 -9.78
C ILE A 175 18.74 2.25 -8.78
N GLN A 176 18.53 3.50 -9.19
CA GLN A 176 18.63 4.66 -8.29
C GLN A 176 17.64 4.62 -7.15
N PHE A 177 16.52 3.91 -7.32
CA PHE A 177 15.49 3.75 -6.28
C PHE A 177 15.73 2.56 -5.35
N SER A 178 16.80 1.78 -5.56
CA SER A 178 17.23 0.72 -4.64
C SER A 178 18.38 1.21 -3.76
N SER A 179 18.22 1.12 -2.45
CA SER A 179 19.33 1.40 -1.51
C SER A 179 20.37 0.28 -1.53
N LEU A 180 19.94 -0.95 -1.82
CA LEU A 180 20.81 -2.12 -1.98
C LEU A 180 21.52 -2.18 -3.33
N LYS A 181 21.21 -1.26 -4.26
CA LYS A 181 21.73 -1.30 -5.65
C LYS A 181 21.45 -2.62 -6.34
N GLN A 182 20.25 -3.16 -6.14
CA GLN A 182 19.77 -4.40 -6.74
C GLN A 182 18.39 -4.22 -7.33
N LEU A 183 18.16 -4.91 -8.45
CA LEU A 183 16.86 -5.01 -9.10
C LEU A 183 16.38 -6.46 -9.09
N ILE A 184 15.07 -6.62 -9.16
CA ILE A 184 14.42 -7.86 -9.56
C ILE A 184 13.71 -7.61 -10.89
N VAL A 185 13.94 -8.53 -11.83
CA VAL A 185 13.22 -8.58 -13.11
C VAL A 185 12.25 -9.74 -13.03
N GLU A 186 11.01 -9.53 -13.40
CA GLU A 186 9.96 -10.55 -13.31
C GLU A 186 9.20 -10.66 -14.62
N GLU A 187 8.72 -11.87 -14.93
CA GLU A 187 7.75 -12.09 -16.00
C GLU A 187 6.49 -11.25 -15.72
N PHE A 188 6.00 -10.54 -16.73
CA PHE A 188 4.76 -9.79 -16.62
C PHE A 188 3.56 -10.72 -16.79
N ILE A 189 2.82 -10.92 -15.73
CA ILE A 189 1.60 -11.74 -15.75
C ILE A 189 0.39 -10.86 -16.09
N THR A 190 -0.31 -11.21 -17.15
CA THR A 190 -1.60 -10.59 -17.49
C THR A 190 -2.74 -11.33 -16.82
N GLY A 191 -3.69 -10.61 -16.25
CA GLY A 191 -4.83 -11.23 -15.58
C GLY A 191 -5.61 -10.29 -14.69
N GLN A 192 -6.47 -10.88 -13.86
CA GLN A 192 -7.27 -10.16 -12.90
C GLN A 192 -6.45 -9.95 -11.61
N GLU A 193 -6.20 -8.70 -11.27
CA GLU A 193 -5.55 -8.37 -10.01
C GLU A 193 -6.53 -8.44 -8.84
N VAL A 194 -6.14 -9.12 -7.78
CA VAL A 194 -6.89 -9.20 -6.53
C VAL A 194 -5.99 -8.91 -5.35
N VAL A 195 -6.58 -8.41 -4.28
CA VAL A 195 -5.88 -8.08 -3.03
C VAL A 195 -6.59 -8.73 -1.87
N VAL A 196 -5.80 -9.37 -0.99
CA VAL A 196 -6.29 -9.93 0.27
C VAL A 196 -5.85 -9.01 1.40
N GLU A 197 -6.80 -8.64 2.24
CA GLU A 197 -6.51 -8.10 3.57
C GLU A 197 -6.76 -9.21 4.59
N GLY A 198 -5.80 -9.42 5.45
CA GLY A 198 -5.82 -10.49 6.44
C GLY A 198 -5.34 -10.00 7.81
N ALA A 199 -5.33 -10.91 8.76
CA ALA A 199 -4.72 -10.73 10.07
C ALA A 199 -3.91 -11.96 10.46
N VAL A 200 -2.73 -11.74 11.02
CA VAL A 200 -1.89 -12.77 11.64
C VAL A 200 -1.91 -12.55 13.15
N LEU A 201 -2.28 -13.57 13.88
CA LEU A 201 -2.21 -13.60 15.34
C LEU A 201 -1.53 -14.89 15.79
N ASN A 202 -0.35 -14.77 16.39
CA ASN A 202 0.45 -15.88 16.91
C ASN A 202 0.64 -17.00 15.86
N GLY A 203 1.06 -16.61 14.66
CA GLY A 203 1.33 -17.51 13.54
C GLY A 203 0.10 -18.10 12.86
N LYS A 204 -1.11 -17.72 13.29
CA LYS A 204 -2.37 -18.13 12.66
C LYS A 204 -2.91 -17.01 11.79
N VAL A 205 -3.22 -17.34 10.55
CA VAL A 205 -3.78 -16.41 9.56
C VAL A 205 -5.31 -16.45 9.59
N THR A 206 -5.93 -15.29 9.55
CA THR A 206 -7.36 -15.12 9.36
C THR A 206 -7.59 -14.16 8.20
N PRO A 207 -8.10 -14.63 7.05
CA PRO A 207 -8.50 -13.75 5.96
C PRO A 207 -9.63 -12.81 6.44
N LEU A 208 -9.51 -11.52 6.18
CA LEU A 208 -10.54 -10.55 6.53
C LEU A 208 -11.45 -10.26 5.34
N MET A 209 -10.88 -10.02 4.18
CA MET A 209 -11.61 -9.74 2.95
C MET A 209 -10.70 -9.87 1.73
N ILE A 210 -11.32 -10.09 0.57
CA ILE A 210 -10.65 -10.08 -0.73
C ILE A 210 -11.33 -9.06 -1.65
N GLY A 211 -10.54 -8.30 -2.40
CA GLY A 211 -11.01 -7.27 -3.32
C GLY A 211 -10.35 -7.39 -4.69
N GLU A 212 -10.93 -6.72 -5.65
CA GLU A 212 -10.35 -6.54 -6.98
C GLU A 212 -9.64 -5.20 -7.08
N SER A 213 -8.58 -5.17 -7.88
CA SER A 213 -7.76 -3.99 -8.14
C SER A 213 -7.76 -3.67 -9.64
N TRP A 214 -7.89 -2.38 -9.97
CA TRP A 214 -7.73 -1.88 -11.34
C TRP A 214 -6.70 -0.77 -11.34
N ASN A 215 -5.87 -0.75 -12.38
CA ASN A 215 -4.85 0.25 -12.57
C ASN A 215 -5.32 1.37 -13.51
N ILE A 216 -4.74 2.55 -13.36
CA ILE A 216 -4.85 3.60 -14.38
C ILE A 216 -3.94 3.19 -15.54
N GLU A 217 -4.50 3.15 -16.73
CA GLU A 217 -3.73 2.93 -17.97
C GLU A 217 -3.04 4.24 -18.37
N PHE A 218 -1.85 4.42 -17.90
CA PHE A 218 -1.00 5.55 -18.29
C PHE A 218 0.37 5.02 -18.71
N PRO A 219 0.97 5.50 -19.81
CA PRO A 219 2.23 4.95 -20.31
C PRO A 219 3.33 4.90 -19.24
N GLY A 220 3.78 3.67 -18.92
CA GLY A 220 4.84 3.43 -17.96
C GLY A 220 4.44 3.54 -16.48
N ILE A 221 3.17 3.71 -16.15
CA ILE A 221 2.71 3.84 -14.76
C ILE A 221 1.67 2.77 -14.45
N PHE A 222 2.00 1.87 -13.51
CA PHE A 222 1.07 0.90 -12.92
C PHE A 222 0.61 1.42 -11.55
N VAL A 223 -0.54 2.11 -11.54
CA VAL A 223 -1.06 2.75 -10.34
C VAL A 223 -2.51 2.34 -10.14
N PRO A 224 -2.85 1.67 -9.01
CA PRO A 224 -4.23 1.32 -8.75
C PRO A 224 -5.15 2.55 -8.78
N SER A 225 -6.14 2.53 -9.68
CA SER A 225 -7.18 3.54 -9.78
C SER A 225 -8.28 3.32 -8.75
N ARG A 226 -8.62 2.06 -8.51
CA ARG A 226 -9.66 1.66 -7.55
C ARG A 226 -9.42 0.25 -7.03
N ARG A 227 -9.98 -0.02 -5.86
CA ARG A 227 -10.13 -1.37 -5.28
C ARG A 227 -11.51 -1.49 -4.69
N PHE A 228 -12.23 -2.55 -5.05
CA PHE A 228 -13.59 -2.83 -4.56
C PHE A 228 -13.64 -4.16 -3.84
N PHE A 229 -14.30 -4.18 -2.70
CA PHE A 229 -14.50 -5.32 -1.82
C PHE A 229 -16.00 -5.59 -1.62
N PRO A 230 -16.43 -6.89 -1.63
CA PRO A 230 -15.65 -8.08 -1.98
C PRO A 230 -15.35 -8.17 -3.48
N ALA A 231 -14.36 -9.00 -3.84
CA ALA A 231 -14.05 -9.32 -5.23
C ALA A 231 -15.18 -10.08 -5.91
N ALA A 232 -15.38 -9.86 -7.21
CA ALA A 232 -16.31 -10.65 -8.04
C ALA A 232 -15.53 -11.76 -8.78
N ILE A 233 -15.05 -12.74 -8.02
CA ILE A 233 -14.38 -13.95 -8.50
C ILE A 233 -15.12 -15.18 -7.97
N SER A 234 -14.83 -16.37 -8.52
CA SER A 234 -15.47 -17.60 -8.08
C SER A 234 -15.09 -17.96 -6.64
N ASP A 235 -15.99 -18.66 -5.94
CA ASP A 235 -15.72 -19.14 -4.56
C ASP A 235 -14.52 -20.09 -4.52
N ASP A 236 -14.26 -20.85 -5.57
CA ASP A 236 -13.08 -21.70 -5.69
C ASP A 236 -11.78 -20.86 -5.73
N ALA A 237 -11.79 -19.79 -6.51
CA ALA A 237 -10.66 -18.86 -6.55
C ALA A 237 -10.44 -18.18 -5.19
N VAL A 238 -11.50 -17.77 -4.50
CA VAL A 238 -11.41 -17.20 -3.15
C VAL A 238 -10.76 -18.20 -2.18
N ARG A 239 -11.24 -19.46 -2.18
CA ARG A 239 -10.66 -20.51 -1.30
C ARG A 239 -9.19 -20.73 -1.60
N SER A 240 -8.84 -20.93 -2.86
CA SER A 240 -7.44 -21.15 -3.27
C SER A 240 -6.53 -19.99 -2.89
N ILE A 241 -6.98 -18.74 -3.07
CA ILE A 241 -6.20 -17.56 -2.68
C ILE A 241 -6.01 -17.50 -1.17
N TYR A 242 -7.04 -17.79 -0.36
CA TYR A 242 -6.92 -17.80 1.10
C TYR A 242 -6.01 -18.91 1.61
N GLU A 243 -6.00 -20.07 0.96
CA GLU A 243 -5.07 -21.16 1.28
C GLU A 243 -3.62 -20.76 0.96
N ILE A 244 -3.39 -20.14 -0.19
CA ILE A 244 -2.08 -19.62 -0.56
C ILE A 244 -1.63 -18.52 0.41
N ASP A 245 -2.52 -17.58 0.74
CA ASP A 245 -2.24 -16.47 1.66
C ASP A 245 -1.85 -17.00 3.06
N ALA A 246 -2.53 -18.05 3.52
CA ALA A 246 -2.20 -18.71 4.78
C ALA A 246 -0.79 -19.31 4.77
N LEU A 247 -0.32 -19.89 3.65
CA LEU A 247 1.04 -20.44 3.54
C LEU A 247 2.12 -19.36 3.72
N ILE A 248 1.86 -18.12 3.27
CA ILE A 248 2.84 -17.03 3.33
C ILE A 248 3.14 -16.62 4.78
N TYR A 249 2.09 -16.51 5.59
CA TYR A 249 2.20 -15.95 6.93
C TYR A 249 2.19 -16.99 8.07
N HIS A 250 1.83 -18.26 7.78
CA HIS A 250 1.79 -19.29 8.79
C HIS A 250 3.17 -19.52 9.44
N GLY A 251 3.19 -19.60 10.76
CA GLY A 251 4.40 -19.93 11.53
C GLY A 251 5.50 -18.85 11.50
N LEU A 252 5.16 -17.59 11.15
CA LEU A 252 6.13 -16.49 11.20
C LEU A 252 6.54 -16.09 12.63
N GLY A 253 5.76 -16.43 13.64
CA GLY A 253 6.05 -16.14 15.04
C GLY A 253 4.84 -15.69 15.85
N GLU A 254 5.11 -15.29 17.10
CA GLU A 254 4.07 -14.85 18.04
C GLU A 254 3.98 -13.31 18.05
N PHE A 255 3.11 -12.78 17.23
CA PHE A 255 2.79 -11.35 17.13
C PHE A 255 1.40 -11.18 16.51
N PHE A 256 0.90 -9.97 16.53
CA PHE A 256 -0.26 -9.55 15.73
C PHE A 256 0.16 -8.60 14.61
N SER A 257 -0.41 -8.78 13.44
CA SER A 257 -0.39 -7.81 12.35
C SER A 257 -1.61 -7.94 11.46
N VAL A 258 -2.05 -6.83 10.91
CA VAL A 258 -2.86 -6.84 9.68
C VAL A 258 -1.92 -7.18 8.53
N THR A 259 -2.41 -7.88 7.52
CA THR A 259 -1.63 -8.26 6.33
C THR A 259 -2.29 -7.76 5.07
N GLN A 260 -1.49 -7.53 4.03
CA GLN A 260 -1.96 -7.29 2.68
C GLN A 260 -1.13 -8.11 1.69
N SER A 261 -1.81 -8.87 0.84
CA SER A 261 -1.19 -9.62 -0.25
C SER A 261 -1.84 -9.26 -1.59
N GLU A 262 -1.04 -9.16 -2.63
CA GLU A 262 -1.48 -8.83 -3.98
C GLU A 262 -1.24 -10.04 -4.90
N TYR A 263 -2.29 -10.47 -5.63
CA TYR A 263 -2.26 -11.63 -6.51
C TYR A 263 -2.73 -11.26 -7.91
N ILE A 264 -2.31 -12.05 -8.89
CA ILE A 264 -2.89 -12.05 -10.24
C ILE A 264 -3.42 -13.44 -10.55
N ILE A 265 -4.70 -13.52 -10.92
CA ILE A 265 -5.29 -14.69 -11.55
C ILE A 265 -4.99 -14.59 -13.04
N SER A 266 -4.10 -15.42 -13.53
CA SER A 266 -3.59 -15.34 -14.91
C SER A 266 -4.70 -15.58 -15.92
N ALA A 267 -4.83 -14.67 -16.88
CA ALA A 267 -5.76 -14.82 -18.01
C ALA A 267 -5.35 -15.96 -18.94
N ARG A 268 -4.08 -16.38 -18.93
CA ARG A 268 -3.54 -17.41 -19.81
C ARG A 268 -3.93 -18.82 -19.39
N ASN A 269 -3.90 -19.11 -18.09
CA ASN A 269 -4.02 -20.48 -17.56
C ASN A 269 -4.83 -20.58 -16.27
N GLY A 270 -5.38 -19.48 -15.75
CA GLY A 270 -6.13 -19.44 -14.50
C GLY A 270 -5.26 -19.62 -13.23
N GLN A 271 -3.94 -19.75 -13.38
CA GLN A 271 -3.04 -19.91 -12.23
C GLN A 271 -2.95 -18.64 -11.41
N ILE A 272 -2.84 -18.79 -10.09
CA ILE A 272 -2.75 -17.68 -9.14
C ILE A 272 -1.27 -17.43 -8.81
N TYR A 273 -0.82 -16.22 -9.06
CA TYR A 273 0.54 -15.77 -8.78
C TYR A 273 0.55 -14.73 -7.67
N LEU A 274 1.36 -14.92 -6.64
CA LEU A 274 1.62 -13.88 -5.66
C LEU A 274 2.54 -12.81 -6.25
N ILE A 275 2.13 -11.55 -6.16
CA ILE A 275 2.89 -10.39 -6.65
C ILE A 275 3.62 -9.68 -5.53
N ASP A 276 2.94 -9.44 -4.40
CA ASP A 276 3.54 -8.78 -3.23
C ASP A 276 2.83 -9.21 -1.95
N ALA A 277 3.52 -9.15 -0.80
CA ALA A 277 2.95 -9.48 0.51
C ALA A 277 3.59 -8.64 1.61
N HIS A 278 2.78 -8.19 2.58
CA HIS A 278 3.17 -7.26 3.62
C HIS A 278 2.57 -7.61 4.97
N LEU A 279 3.32 -7.38 6.05
CA LEU A 279 2.85 -7.44 7.44
C LEU A 279 2.30 -6.08 7.91
N ARG A 280 1.43 -5.53 7.12
CA ARG A 280 0.67 -4.31 7.40
C ARG A 280 -0.60 -4.29 6.57
N GLY A 281 -1.59 -3.55 7.01
CA GLY A 281 -2.80 -3.33 6.21
C GLY A 281 -2.58 -2.47 4.98
N GLY A 282 -3.53 -2.53 4.08
CA GLY A 282 -3.52 -1.79 2.83
C GLY A 282 -3.52 -0.28 3.01
N GLY A 283 -2.84 0.41 2.10
CA GLY A 283 -2.88 1.86 1.98
C GLY A 283 -4.24 2.36 1.48
N ALA A 284 -4.32 3.67 1.20
CA ALA A 284 -5.55 4.29 0.68
C ALA A 284 -6.80 4.07 1.56
N CYS A 285 -6.61 4.17 2.88
CA CYS A 285 -7.67 4.01 3.89
C CYS A 285 -8.30 2.61 3.97
N ILE A 286 -7.67 1.57 3.40
CA ILE A 286 -8.21 0.20 3.48
C ILE A 286 -8.28 -0.24 4.94
N GLU A 287 -7.17 -0.17 5.69
CA GLU A 287 -7.11 -0.60 7.08
C GLU A 287 -8.05 0.20 7.99
N SER A 288 -8.13 1.52 7.78
CA SER A 288 -8.84 2.42 8.69
C SER A 288 -10.33 2.57 8.42
N HIS A 289 -10.79 2.40 7.17
CA HIS A 289 -12.17 2.67 6.76
C HIS A 289 -12.80 1.47 6.05
N ILE A 290 -12.11 0.86 5.07
CA ILE A 290 -12.72 -0.17 4.24
C ILE A 290 -12.89 -1.49 4.99
N ILE A 291 -11.87 -1.96 5.75
CA ILE A 291 -12.01 -3.15 6.59
C ILE A 291 -13.21 -3.01 7.56
N PRO A 292 -13.35 -1.92 8.33
CA PRO A 292 -14.52 -1.73 9.20
C PRO A 292 -15.86 -1.74 8.44
N LEU A 293 -15.95 -1.07 7.29
CA LEU A 293 -17.18 -1.05 6.48
C LEU A 293 -17.56 -2.45 5.99
N VAL A 294 -16.59 -3.17 5.42
CA VAL A 294 -16.85 -4.50 4.82
C VAL A 294 -17.10 -5.57 5.86
N THR A 295 -16.33 -5.57 6.96
CA THR A 295 -16.30 -6.69 7.92
C THR A 295 -16.87 -6.35 9.30
N GLY A 296 -16.92 -5.07 9.64
CA GLY A 296 -17.24 -4.59 10.99
C GLY A 296 -16.09 -4.73 12.00
N LEU A 297 -14.91 -5.18 11.57
CA LEU A 297 -13.73 -5.29 12.42
C LEU A 297 -12.98 -3.96 12.44
N ASP A 298 -12.75 -3.39 13.61
CA ASP A 298 -11.83 -2.26 13.76
C ASP A 298 -10.39 -2.78 13.81
N ALA A 299 -9.76 -2.86 12.64
CA ALA A 299 -8.40 -3.37 12.51
C ALA A 299 -7.38 -2.48 13.24
N GLN A 300 -7.57 -1.17 13.23
CA GLN A 300 -6.66 -0.24 13.93
C GLN A 300 -6.77 -0.35 15.45
N GLU A 301 -7.96 -0.59 16.00
CA GLU A 301 -8.09 -0.93 17.42
C GLU A 301 -7.22 -2.14 17.78
N LYS A 302 -7.25 -3.20 16.95
CA LYS A 302 -6.44 -4.41 17.20
C LYS A 302 -4.95 -4.13 17.14
N VAL A 303 -4.51 -3.28 16.21
CA VAL A 303 -3.11 -2.81 16.13
C VAL A 303 -2.70 -2.06 17.41
N VAL A 304 -3.54 -1.15 17.90
CA VAL A 304 -3.28 -0.40 19.15
C VAL A 304 -3.21 -1.33 20.36
N LEU A 305 -4.14 -2.28 20.50
CA LEU A 305 -4.14 -3.27 21.58
C LEU A 305 -2.90 -4.15 21.54
N SER A 306 -2.50 -4.60 20.34
CA SER A 306 -1.28 -5.39 20.15
C SER A 306 -0.02 -4.68 20.62
N ALA A 307 0.12 -3.41 20.27
CA ALA A 307 1.28 -2.62 20.64
C ALA A 307 1.40 -2.39 22.17
N LEU A 308 0.32 -2.61 22.91
CA LEU A 308 0.31 -2.63 24.38
C LEU A 308 0.50 -4.03 24.96
N GLY A 309 0.64 -5.07 24.15
CA GLY A 309 0.69 -6.47 24.60
C GLY A 309 -0.64 -6.96 25.19
N LEU A 310 -1.75 -6.31 24.86
CA LEU A 310 -3.07 -6.71 25.33
C LEU A 310 -3.66 -7.82 24.48
N ARG A 311 -4.60 -8.57 25.05
CA ARG A 311 -5.29 -9.66 24.36
C ARG A 311 -6.07 -9.11 23.17
N ILE A 312 -5.88 -9.77 22.02
CA ILE A 312 -6.61 -9.50 20.79
C ILE A 312 -7.52 -10.67 20.50
N ASP A 313 -8.73 -10.36 20.08
CA ASP A 313 -9.68 -11.33 19.57
C ASP A 313 -9.99 -11.00 18.10
N ILE A 314 -9.79 -12.00 17.23
CA ILE A 314 -10.14 -11.94 15.81
C ILE A 314 -11.19 -13.00 15.55
N PRO A 315 -12.38 -12.65 15.06
CA PRO A 315 -13.41 -13.64 14.73
C PRO A 315 -12.86 -14.67 13.72
N ARG A 316 -13.21 -15.94 13.90
CA ARG A 316 -12.75 -17.02 13.00
C ARG A 316 -13.28 -16.88 11.57
N SER A 317 -14.43 -16.25 11.42
CA SER A 317 -15.04 -15.92 10.13
C SER A 317 -15.69 -14.55 10.22
N LEU A 318 -15.59 -13.80 9.15
CA LEU A 318 -16.22 -12.50 8.99
C LEU A 318 -17.24 -12.57 7.86
N THR A 319 -18.39 -11.97 8.08
CA THR A 319 -19.42 -11.81 7.05
C THR A 319 -19.28 -10.44 6.41
N VAL A 320 -19.48 -10.39 5.10
CA VAL A 320 -19.54 -9.11 4.38
C VAL A 320 -20.77 -8.34 4.86
N ARG A 321 -20.56 -7.16 5.44
CA ARG A 321 -21.63 -6.27 5.90
C ARG A 321 -22.08 -5.31 4.83
N GLN A 322 -21.13 -4.78 4.09
CA GLN A 322 -21.34 -3.82 3.00
C GLN A 322 -20.31 -4.07 1.90
N HIS A 323 -20.61 -3.61 0.72
CA HIS A 323 -19.61 -3.41 -0.32
C HIS A 323 -18.93 -2.07 -0.09
N ALA A 324 -17.61 -2.04 -0.15
CA ALA A 324 -16.87 -0.80 -0.02
C ALA A 324 -15.59 -0.84 -0.86
N GLY A 325 -15.01 0.33 -1.06
CA GLY A 325 -13.77 0.44 -1.79
C GLY A 325 -13.25 1.87 -1.85
N TYR A 326 -12.23 2.07 -2.62
CA TYR A 326 -11.76 3.42 -2.91
C TYR A 326 -11.63 3.65 -4.41
N VAL A 327 -11.72 4.91 -4.80
CA VAL A 327 -11.36 5.41 -6.12
C VAL A 327 -10.33 6.53 -6.00
N THR A 328 -9.46 6.63 -7.00
CA THR A 328 -8.46 7.71 -7.15
C THR A 328 -8.41 8.14 -8.60
N PHE A 329 -7.80 9.29 -8.86
CA PHE A 329 -7.54 9.75 -10.22
C PHE A 329 -6.15 10.41 -10.32
N LEU A 330 -5.66 10.56 -11.54
CA LEU A 330 -4.49 11.36 -11.86
C LEU A 330 -4.92 12.66 -12.55
N LEU A 331 -4.14 13.71 -12.37
CA LEU A 331 -4.23 14.92 -13.19
C LEU A 331 -3.01 14.97 -14.13
N PRO A 332 -3.18 15.42 -15.36
CA PRO A 332 -2.07 15.63 -16.28
C PRO A 332 -1.14 16.73 -15.76
N ARG A 333 0.11 16.72 -16.20
CA ARG A 333 1.06 17.80 -15.89
C ARG A 333 0.55 19.13 -16.48
N GLY A 334 0.53 20.20 -15.66
CA GLY A 334 0.10 21.50 -16.08
C GLY A 334 -0.44 22.35 -14.94
N ARG A 335 -1.16 23.40 -15.26
CA ARG A 335 -1.75 24.32 -14.30
C ARG A 335 -3.23 24.03 -14.09
N LEU A 336 -3.62 23.77 -12.85
CA LEU A 336 -5.02 23.53 -12.49
C LEU A 336 -5.83 24.83 -12.63
N LEU A 337 -6.90 24.79 -13.42
CA LEU A 337 -7.75 25.97 -13.69
C LEU A 337 -8.87 26.12 -12.68
N ASP A 338 -9.34 25.02 -12.12
CA ASP A 338 -10.48 24.98 -11.19
C ASP A 338 -10.03 24.69 -9.76
N ALA A 339 -10.85 25.07 -8.80
CA ALA A 339 -10.78 24.59 -7.43
C ALA A 339 -11.78 23.45 -7.23
N LEU A 340 -11.39 22.43 -6.48
CA LEU A 340 -12.33 21.39 -6.04
C LEU A 340 -13.22 21.96 -4.92
N ASP A 341 -14.52 21.70 -4.99
CA ASP A 341 -15.42 21.85 -3.87
C ASP A 341 -15.45 20.54 -3.05
N PRO A 342 -14.84 20.50 -1.85
CA PRO A 342 -14.86 19.31 -1.02
C PRO A 342 -16.27 18.94 -0.56
N GLY A 343 -17.13 19.93 -0.24
CA GLY A 343 -18.50 19.71 0.21
C GLY A 343 -19.37 19.06 -0.86
N GLY A 344 -19.14 19.41 -2.13
CA GLY A 344 -19.81 18.74 -3.25
C GLY A 344 -19.46 17.27 -3.38
N VAL A 345 -18.24 16.86 -2.97
CA VAL A 345 -17.81 15.45 -2.96
C VAL A 345 -18.41 14.73 -1.74
N GLU A 346 -18.35 15.34 -0.56
CA GLU A 346 -18.90 14.78 0.70
C GLU A 346 -20.41 14.57 0.62
N GLY A 347 -21.13 15.42 -0.11
CA GLY A 347 -22.58 15.34 -0.30
C GLY A 347 -23.05 14.21 -1.23
N ILE A 348 -22.14 13.49 -1.93
CA ILE A 348 -22.53 12.39 -2.83
C ILE A 348 -22.93 11.17 -1.99
N PRO A 349 -24.15 10.62 -2.17
CA PRO A 349 -24.54 9.38 -1.52
C PRO A 349 -23.57 8.24 -1.81
N GLY A 350 -23.18 7.50 -0.76
CA GLY A 350 -22.20 6.42 -0.86
C GLY A 350 -20.73 6.86 -0.73
N VAL A 351 -20.44 8.16 -0.61
CA VAL A 351 -19.10 8.64 -0.21
C VAL A 351 -19.00 8.59 1.32
N HIS A 352 -18.03 7.86 1.82
CA HIS A 352 -17.75 7.72 3.25
C HIS A 352 -16.65 8.67 3.74
N TYR A 353 -15.61 8.85 2.93
CA TYR A 353 -14.44 9.66 3.25
C TYR A 353 -13.71 10.08 1.97
N HIS A 354 -13.05 11.21 1.99
CA HIS A 354 -12.10 11.55 0.94
C HIS A 354 -10.83 12.23 1.47
N GLY A 355 -9.70 11.89 0.84
CA GLY A 355 -8.39 12.48 1.10
C GLY A 355 -7.99 13.58 0.10
N LEU A 356 -8.95 14.15 -0.62
CA LEU A 356 -8.71 15.22 -1.60
C LEU A 356 -8.31 16.52 -0.89
N ARG A 357 -7.09 16.99 -1.16
CA ARG A 357 -6.55 18.21 -0.54
C ARG A 357 -5.75 19.03 -1.53
N GLY A 358 -5.76 20.35 -1.33
CA GLY A 358 -4.93 21.28 -2.08
C GLY A 358 -5.24 21.36 -3.58
N LEU A 359 -6.45 20.99 -4.00
CA LEU A 359 -6.92 21.15 -5.38
C LEU A 359 -7.51 22.55 -5.56
N THR A 360 -6.63 23.54 -5.59
CA THR A 360 -6.97 24.96 -5.75
C THR A 360 -6.57 25.47 -7.13
N ALA A 361 -7.32 26.41 -7.67
CA ALA A 361 -6.99 27.04 -8.94
C ALA A 361 -5.58 27.67 -8.90
N GLY A 362 -4.86 27.54 -9.98
CA GLY A 362 -3.48 28.03 -10.11
C GLY A 362 -2.40 27.08 -9.61
N ARG A 363 -2.77 25.93 -9.00
CA ARG A 363 -1.79 24.92 -8.56
C ARG A 363 -1.10 24.29 -9.76
N GLU A 364 0.24 24.19 -9.69
CA GLU A 364 1.03 23.42 -10.64
C GLU A 364 0.94 21.91 -10.33
N ILE A 365 0.55 21.14 -11.33
CA ILE A 365 0.48 19.67 -11.26
C ILE A 365 1.76 19.12 -11.90
N PRO A 366 2.62 18.44 -11.13
CA PRO A 366 3.83 17.83 -11.66
C PRO A 366 3.52 16.61 -12.52
N GLU A 367 4.51 16.15 -13.27
CA GLU A 367 4.42 14.89 -14.00
C GLU A 367 4.19 13.70 -13.06
N SER A 368 3.21 12.87 -13.39
CA SER A 368 2.91 11.65 -12.65
C SER A 368 3.97 10.59 -12.92
N LYS A 369 4.67 10.13 -11.87
CA LYS A 369 5.77 9.13 -11.98
C LYS A 369 5.53 7.87 -11.15
N ASN A 370 4.61 7.89 -10.20
CA ASN A 370 4.35 6.78 -9.29
C ASN A 370 3.02 6.96 -8.52
N LYS A 371 2.73 6.03 -7.61
CA LYS A 371 1.49 6.04 -6.79
C LYS A 371 1.24 7.33 -5.99
N SER A 372 2.27 8.12 -5.68
CA SER A 372 2.09 9.36 -4.89
C SER A 372 1.46 10.51 -5.68
N ALA A 373 1.40 10.40 -7.01
CA ALA A 373 0.74 11.38 -7.87
C ALA A 373 -0.79 11.29 -7.88
N ARG A 374 -1.36 10.24 -7.27
CA ARG A 374 -2.82 10.06 -7.21
C ARG A 374 -3.47 11.09 -6.31
N PHE A 375 -4.64 11.56 -6.73
CA PHE A 375 -5.57 12.33 -5.92
C PHE A 375 -6.62 11.40 -5.32
N GLY A 376 -6.87 11.53 -4.03
CA GLY A 376 -7.69 10.65 -3.22
C GLY A 376 -6.92 10.11 -2.01
N PRO A 377 -7.33 8.96 -1.45
CA PRO A 377 -8.47 8.14 -1.87
C PRO A 377 -9.82 8.82 -1.62
N ILE A 378 -10.82 8.42 -2.39
CA ILE A 378 -12.23 8.65 -2.07
C ILE A 378 -12.79 7.28 -1.71
N VAL A 379 -13.13 7.06 -0.45
CA VAL A 379 -13.71 5.83 0.05
C VAL A 379 -15.21 5.86 -0.21
N ILE A 380 -15.71 4.82 -0.85
CA ILE A 380 -17.11 4.67 -1.19
C ILE A 380 -17.67 3.36 -0.65
N HIS A 381 -18.97 3.33 -0.37
CA HIS A 381 -19.67 2.14 0.13
C HIS A 381 -21.11 2.05 -0.43
N GLY A 382 -21.72 0.89 -0.27
CA GLY A 382 -23.10 0.62 -0.65
C GLY A 382 -23.51 -0.81 -0.30
N ASP A 383 -24.78 -1.13 -0.51
CA ASP A 383 -25.32 -2.47 -0.23
C ASP A 383 -24.92 -3.50 -1.30
N SER A 384 -24.51 -3.01 -2.45
CA SER A 384 -24.13 -3.84 -3.59
C SER A 384 -22.92 -3.28 -4.34
N ARG A 385 -22.30 -4.12 -5.14
CA ARG A 385 -21.26 -3.71 -6.08
C ARG A 385 -21.75 -2.67 -7.11
N LYS A 386 -23.03 -2.75 -7.50
CA LYS A 386 -23.66 -1.79 -8.40
C LYS A 386 -23.63 -0.38 -7.81
N ASP A 387 -23.87 -0.25 -6.52
CA ASP A 387 -23.85 1.05 -5.84
C ASP A 387 -22.45 1.69 -5.88
N LEU A 388 -21.38 0.87 -5.74
CA LEU A 388 -20.01 1.38 -5.88
C LEU A 388 -19.76 1.95 -7.28
N TYR A 389 -20.24 1.28 -8.34
CA TYR A 389 -20.10 1.80 -9.69
C TYR A 389 -20.93 3.07 -9.90
N GLN A 390 -22.14 3.15 -9.37
CA GLN A 390 -22.97 4.34 -9.46
C GLN A 390 -22.34 5.54 -8.75
N THR A 391 -21.85 5.33 -7.52
CA THR A 391 -21.15 6.38 -6.76
C THR A 391 -19.88 6.83 -7.49
N ARG A 392 -19.08 5.90 -8.03
CA ARG A 392 -17.91 6.24 -8.84
C ARG A 392 -18.28 7.10 -10.07
N ASP A 393 -19.34 6.73 -10.79
CA ASP A 393 -19.76 7.45 -11.99
C ASP A 393 -20.30 8.84 -11.64
N THR A 394 -20.99 8.97 -10.51
CA THR A 394 -21.39 10.27 -9.97
C THR A 394 -20.17 11.12 -9.60
N LEU A 395 -19.15 10.54 -8.95
CA LEU A 395 -17.89 11.23 -8.67
C LEU A 395 -17.21 11.74 -9.94
N LYS A 396 -17.12 10.91 -10.99
CA LYS A 396 -16.58 11.31 -12.29
C LYS A 396 -17.36 12.46 -12.93
N ALA A 397 -18.67 12.45 -12.77
CA ALA A 397 -19.54 13.52 -13.28
C ALA A 397 -19.44 14.82 -12.46
N THR A 398 -19.14 14.74 -11.17
CA THR A 398 -19.04 15.87 -10.25
C THR A 398 -17.66 16.52 -10.24
N ILE A 399 -16.60 15.72 -10.25
CA ILE A 399 -15.21 16.22 -10.21
C ILE A 399 -14.75 16.61 -11.62
N LYS A 400 -15.12 17.82 -12.05
CA LYS A 400 -14.80 18.39 -13.36
C LYS A 400 -13.63 19.36 -13.28
N LEU A 401 -12.47 18.86 -12.85
CA LEU A 401 -11.24 19.64 -12.81
C LEU A 401 -10.64 19.78 -14.21
N ARG A 402 -10.19 20.98 -14.57
CA ARG A 402 -9.52 21.28 -15.85
C ARG A 402 -8.07 21.65 -15.57
N VAL A 403 -7.17 21.09 -16.34
CA VAL A 403 -5.73 21.37 -16.29
C VAL A 403 -5.29 21.92 -17.64
N GLU A 404 -4.70 23.11 -17.64
CA GLU A 404 -4.05 23.68 -18.80
C GLU A 404 -2.70 23.02 -19.00
N THR A 405 -2.54 22.33 -20.11
CA THR A 405 -1.33 21.61 -20.49
C THR A 405 -0.73 22.22 -21.75
N ASN A 406 0.48 21.82 -22.13
CA ASN A 406 1.09 22.23 -23.41
C ASN A 406 0.36 21.68 -24.66
N ARG A 407 -0.65 20.80 -24.48
CA ARG A 407 -1.47 20.19 -25.55
C ARG A 407 -2.93 20.66 -25.51
N GLY A 408 -3.28 21.60 -24.64
CA GLY A 408 -4.64 22.09 -24.43
C GLY A 408 -5.19 21.74 -23.04
N ILE A 409 -6.50 21.93 -22.87
CA ILE A 409 -7.18 21.70 -21.59
C ILE A 409 -7.57 20.22 -21.49
N CYS A 410 -7.14 19.56 -20.41
CA CYS A 410 -7.42 18.15 -20.11
C CYS A 410 -8.09 18.02 -18.74
N GLY A 411 -8.83 16.92 -18.57
CA GLY A 411 -9.48 16.55 -17.29
C GLY A 411 -8.74 15.46 -16.52
N PRO A 412 -9.35 14.96 -15.41
CA PRO A 412 -8.83 13.85 -14.63
C PRO A 412 -8.82 12.51 -15.40
N HIS A 413 -7.78 11.71 -15.19
CA HIS A 413 -7.69 10.32 -15.64
C HIS A 413 -8.10 9.40 -14.50
N TRP A 414 -9.18 8.62 -14.70
CA TRP A 414 -9.76 7.73 -13.69
C TRP A 414 -9.43 6.24 -13.91
N GLU A 415 -9.12 5.88 -15.15
CA GLU A 415 -8.87 4.50 -15.63
C GLU A 415 -7.71 4.48 -16.61
#